data_5e8858e3c4e6ba42f59722a2fd21caf5
#
_entry.id   5e8858e3c4e6ba42f59722a2fd21caf5
#
_cell.length_a   1.000
_cell.length_b   1.000
_cell.length_c   1.000
_cell.angle_alpha   90.00
_cell.angle_beta   90.00
_cell.angle_gamma   90.00
#
_symmetry.space_group_name_H-M   'P 1'
#
loop_
_entity.id
_entity.type
_entity.pdbx_description
1 polymer ?
#
loop_
_entity_poly.entity_id
_entity_poly.type
_entity_poly.pdbx_seq_one_letter_code
_entity_poly.pdbx_strand_id
1 'polypeptide(L)'
;MRLTRRESELMEAVYRLGRASAADVRAALADPPGYSSVRKQLDLLERKQLLRHTVEGRRYIYEPCIPANQAKQTALGSLVDRLFRGDTREAMVALLSLSERPPDAEELDEILAEARAARRGGR
;
A
#
# COMPACT_ATOMS: atom_id res chain seq x y z
N MET A 1 -12.21 -1.91 -5.10
CA MET A 1 -12.24 -3.29 -4.59
C MET A 1 -11.81 -3.35 -3.14
N ARG A 2 -12.59 -4.01 -2.36
CA ARG A 2 -12.33 -4.07 -0.93
C ARG A 2 -11.54 -5.32 -0.57
N LEU A 3 -10.48 -5.14 0.19
CA LEU A 3 -9.64 -6.25 0.61
C LEU A 3 -9.97 -6.64 2.05
N THR A 4 -9.84 -7.92 2.35
CA THR A 4 -9.90 -8.38 3.73
C THR A 4 -8.66 -7.89 4.46
N ARG A 5 -8.67 -7.97 5.78
CA ARG A 5 -7.52 -7.57 6.59
C ARG A 5 -6.27 -8.37 6.20
N ARG A 6 -6.42 -9.68 6.04
CA ARG A 6 -5.29 -10.53 5.67
C ARG A 6 -4.79 -10.21 4.27
N GLU A 7 -5.70 -9.96 3.34
CA GLU A 7 -5.30 -9.56 1.99
C GLU A 7 -4.52 -8.25 2.00
N SER A 8 -4.95 -7.29 2.80
CA SER A 8 -4.23 -6.03 2.93
C SER A 8 -2.82 -6.24 3.48
N GLU A 9 -2.68 -7.10 4.48
CA GLU A 9 -1.37 -7.41 5.06
C GLU A 9 -0.45 -8.03 4.02
N LEU A 10 -0.97 -8.94 3.21
CA LEU A 10 -0.19 -9.58 2.16
C LEU A 10 0.24 -8.57 1.09
N MET A 11 -0.68 -7.70 0.67
CA MET A 11 -0.35 -6.67 -0.31
C MET A 11 0.71 -5.71 0.22
N GLU A 12 0.60 -5.32 1.49
CA GLU A 12 1.61 -4.46 2.10
C GLU A 12 2.99 -5.11 2.10
N ALA A 13 3.03 -6.41 2.39
CA ALA A 13 4.29 -7.13 2.39
C ALA A 13 4.91 -7.16 0.99
N VAL A 14 4.09 -7.43 -0.03
CA VAL A 14 4.58 -7.46 -1.41
C VAL A 14 5.07 -6.08 -1.83
N TYR A 15 4.33 -5.02 -1.50
CA TYR A 15 4.77 -3.66 -1.84
C TYR A 15 6.09 -3.31 -1.18
N ARG A 16 6.26 -3.73 0.08
CA ARG A 16 7.49 -3.44 0.81
C ARG A 16 8.68 -4.16 0.22
N LEU A 17 8.47 -5.42 -0.19
CA LEU A 17 9.54 -6.25 -0.74
C LEU A 17 9.78 -6.00 -2.22
N GLY A 18 8.78 -5.48 -2.92
CA GLY A 18 8.84 -5.23 -4.36
C GLY A 18 8.55 -6.46 -5.18
N ARG A 19 9.35 -7.49 -5.03
CA ARG A 19 9.15 -8.80 -5.64
C ARG A 19 9.40 -9.84 -4.55
N ALA A 20 8.53 -10.84 -4.46
CA ALA A 20 8.62 -11.74 -3.33
C ALA A 20 8.02 -13.11 -3.65
N SER A 21 8.66 -14.16 -3.18
CA SER A 21 8.09 -15.49 -3.18
C SER A 21 7.08 -15.60 -2.04
N ALA A 22 6.30 -16.67 -2.03
CA ALA A 22 5.37 -16.92 -0.93
C ALA A 22 6.10 -17.05 0.40
N ALA A 23 7.28 -17.66 0.40
CA ALA A 23 8.08 -17.78 1.61
C ALA A 23 8.55 -16.41 2.11
N ASP A 24 8.95 -15.53 1.18
CA ASP A 24 9.38 -14.18 1.53
C ASP A 24 8.23 -13.38 2.16
N VAL A 25 7.04 -13.48 1.55
CA VAL A 25 5.87 -12.78 2.06
C VAL A 25 5.53 -13.29 3.46
N ARG A 26 5.52 -14.62 3.62
CA ARG A 26 5.21 -15.22 4.91
C ARG A 26 6.17 -14.75 6.00
N ALA A 27 7.46 -14.68 5.67
CA ALA A 27 8.47 -14.24 6.63
C ALA A 27 8.29 -12.77 7.03
N ALA A 28 7.66 -11.98 6.18
CA ALA A 28 7.43 -10.55 6.45
C ALA A 28 6.18 -10.28 7.28
N LEU A 29 5.36 -11.30 7.53
CA LEU A 29 4.13 -11.12 8.30
C LEU A 29 4.42 -11.29 9.79
N ALA A 30 3.74 -10.49 10.62
CA ALA A 30 3.95 -10.52 12.07
C ALA A 30 3.43 -11.83 12.67
N ASP A 31 2.33 -12.32 12.16
CA ASP A 31 1.71 -13.55 12.66
C ASP A 31 1.33 -14.39 11.45
N PRO A 32 2.32 -15.06 10.83
CA PRO A 32 2.08 -15.70 9.55
C PRO A 32 1.24 -16.98 9.69
N PRO A 33 0.27 -17.16 8.77
CA PRO A 33 -0.39 -18.45 8.64
C PRO A 33 0.56 -19.46 8.00
N GLY A 34 0.09 -20.68 7.82
CA GLY A 34 0.91 -21.68 7.17
C GLY A 34 1.24 -21.31 5.73
N TYR A 35 2.29 -21.91 5.22
CA TYR A 35 2.76 -21.63 3.86
C TYR A 35 1.67 -21.84 2.81
N SER A 36 0.93 -22.95 2.91
CA SER A 36 -0.15 -23.23 1.95
C SER A 36 -1.21 -22.16 1.94
N SER A 37 -1.52 -21.63 3.11
CA SER A 37 -2.51 -20.57 3.26
C SER A 37 -2.06 -19.28 2.59
N VAL A 38 -0.80 -18.92 2.82
CA VAL A 38 -0.21 -17.73 2.19
C VAL A 38 -0.23 -17.89 0.67
N ARG A 39 0.19 -19.06 0.18
CA ARG A 39 0.23 -19.33 -1.25
C ARG A 39 -1.15 -19.21 -1.88
N LYS A 40 -2.15 -19.79 -1.22
CA LYS A 40 -3.52 -19.72 -1.70
C LYS A 40 -4.02 -18.28 -1.77
N GLN A 41 -3.73 -17.51 -0.74
CA GLN A 41 -4.18 -16.13 -0.69
C GLN A 41 -3.48 -15.26 -1.73
N LEU A 42 -2.20 -15.49 -1.99
CA LEU A 42 -1.50 -14.79 -3.07
C LEU A 42 -2.12 -15.13 -4.43
N ASP A 43 -2.47 -16.40 -4.64
CA ASP A 43 -3.13 -16.78 -5.89
C ASP A 43 -4.48 -16.10 -6.05
N LEU A 44 -5.23 -15.95 -4.95
CA LEU A 44 -6.50 -15.22 -4.99
C LEU A 44 -6.31 -13.76 -5.35
N LEU A 45 -5.26 -13.13 -4.80
CA LEU A 45 -4.94 -11.74 -5.14
C LEU A 45 -4.56 -11.61 -6.61
N GLU A 46 -3.89 -12.62 -7.15
CA GLU A 46 -3.57 -12.62 -8.57
C GLU A 46 -4.83 -12.73 -9.42
N ARG A 47 -5.79 -13.55 -9.00
CA ARG A 47 -7.07 -13.65 -9.71
C ARG A 47 -7.84 -12.34 -9.68
N LYS A 48 -7.67 -11.57 -8.62
CA LYS A 48 -8.29 -10.25 -8.52
C LYS A 48 -7.51 -9.19 -9.30
N GLN A 49 -6.43 -9.59 -9.97
CA GLN A 49 -5.61 -8.71 -10.80
C GLN A 49 -4.85 -7.66 -10.00
N LEU A 50 -4.58 -7.96 -8.74
CA LEU A 50 -3.78 -7.08 -7.88
C LEU A 50 -2.32 -7.47 -7.86
N LEU A 51 -2.04 -8.75 -8.11
CA LEU A 51 -0.69 -9.28 -8.21
C LEU A 51 -0.53 -10.03 -9.50
N ARG A 52 0.72 -10.18 -9.92
CA ARG A 52 1.08 -11.08 -11.00
C ARG A 52 2.33 -11.84 -10.57
N HIS A 53 2.61 -12.96 -11.21
CA HIS A 53 3.81 -13.71 -10.86
C HIS A 53 4.61 -14.09 -12.08
N THR A 54 5.89 -14.31 -11.86
CA THR A 54 6.78 -14.96 -12.81
C THR A 54 7.38 -16.17 -12.12
N VAL A 55 7.92 -17.08 -12.90
CA VAL A 55 8.56 -18.27 -12.36
C VAL A 55 10.07 -18.10 -12.43
N GLU A 56 10.74 -18.24 -11.30
CA GLU A 56 12.20 -18.18 -11.24
C GLU A 56 12.68 -19.45 -10.54
N GLY A 57 13.31 -20.30 -11.31
CA GLY A 57 13.63 -21.62 -10.83
C GLY A 57 12.36 -22.42 -10.62
N ARG A 58 12.10 -22.83 -9.40
CA ARG A 58 10.88 -23.55 -9.06
C ARG A 58 9.94 -22.73 -8.21
N ARG A 59 10.20 -21.44 -8.11
CA ARG A 59 9.41 -20.56 -7.26
C ARG A 59 8.60 -19.58 -8.07
N TYR A 60 7.43 -19.27 -7.56
CA TYR A 60 6.64 -18.14 -8.06
C TYR A 60 7.14 -16.89 -7.36
N ILE A 61 7.42 -15.85 -8.13
CA ILE A 61 7.79 -14.55 -7.61
C ILE A 61 6.65 -13.59 -7.94
N TYR A 62 6.04 -13.06 -6.90
CA TYR A 62 4.88 -12.17 -7.04
C TYR A 62 5.32 -10.72 -7.03
N GLU A 63 4.62 -9.91 -7.79
CA GLU A 63 4.83 -8.46 -7.77
C GLU A 63 3.50 -7.75 -8.00
N PRO A 64 3.37 -6.49 -7.55
CA PRO A 64 2.10 -5.79 -7.69
C PRO A 64 1.83 -5.43 -9.14
N CYS A 65 0.56 -5.51 -9.54
CA CYS A 65 0.12 -5.02 -10.85
C CYS A 65 -0.03 -3.51 -10.86
N ILE A 66 -0.27 -2.92 -9.68
CA ILE A 66 -0.51 -1.48 -9.52
C ILE A 66 0.72 -0.86 -8.87
N PRO A 67 1.23 0.23 -9.40
CA PRO A 67 2.40 0.90 -8.79
C PRO A 67 2.14 1.25 -7.33
N ALA A 68 3.19 1.18 -6.52
CA ALA A 68 3.09 1.43 -5.08
C ALA A 68 2.50 2.80 -4.78
N ASN A 69 2.85 3.82 -5.55
CA ASN A 69 2.32 5.17 -5.34
C ASN A 69 0.81 5.22 -5.50
N GLN A 70 0.29 4.54 -6.51
CA GLN A 70 -1.15 4.51 -6.75
C GLN A 70 -1.86 3.76 -5.64
N ALA A 71 -1.27 2.66 -5.16
CA ALA A 71 -1.83 1.90 -4.06
C ALA A 71 -1.86 2.72 -2.78
N LYS A 72 -0.81 3.47 -2.52
CA LYS A 72 -0.76 4.36 -1.35
C LYS A 72 -1.86 5.40 -1.40
N GLN A 73 -2.08 6.00 -2.56
CA GLN A 73 -3.12 7.01 -2.71
C GLN A 73 -4.52 6.44 -2.52
N THR A 74 -4.76 5.25 -3.07
CA THR A 74 -6.04 4.60 -2.91
C THR A 74 -6.31 4.26 -1.44
N ALA A 75 -5.32 3.72 -0.76
CA ALA A 75 -5.46 3.36 0.66
C ALA A 75 -5.69 4.60 1.51
N LEU A 76 -4.94 5.66 1.25
CA LEU A 76 -5.07 6.90 2.00
C LEU A 76 -6.43 7.54 1.77
N GLY A 77 -6.89 7.57 0.52
CA GLY A 77 -8.21 8.11 0.19
C GLY A 77 -9.31 7.37 0.91
N SER A 78 -9.23 6.05 0.94
CA SER A 78 -10.21 5.24 1.64
C SER A 78 -10.22 5.54 3.14
N LEU A 79 -9.04 5.71 3.73
CA LEU A 79 -8.91 6.04 5.14
C LEU A 79 -9.54 7.40 5.46
N VAL A 80 -9.26 8.40 4.63
CA VAL A 80 -9.80 9.74 4.81
C VAL A 80 -11.33 9.70 4.70
N ASP A 81 -11.85 8.97 3.73
CA ASP A 81 -13.31 8.85 3.57
C ASP A 81 -13.96 8.19 4.78
N ARG A 82 -13.37 7.13 5.30
CA ARG A 82 -13.96 6.37 6.40
C ARG A 82 -13.85 7.06 7.75
N LEU A 83 -12.68 7.63 8.04
CA LEU A 83 -12.43 8.16 9.38
C LEU A 83 -12.63 9.67 9.47
N PHE A 84 -12.46 10.37 8.36
CA PHE A 84 -12.54 11.83 8.34
C PHE A 84 -13.68 12.34 7.46
N ARG A 85 -14.55 11.44 7.00
CA ARG A 85 -15.73 11.80 6.19
C ARG A 85 -15.35 12.60 4.94
N GLY A 86 -14.19 12.31 4.39
CA GLY A 86 -13.70 13.02 3.22
C GLY A 86 -13.10 14.39 3.53
N ASP A 87 -13.02 14.76 4.78
CA ASP A 87 -12.49 16.07 5.16
C ASP A 87 -10.96 16.01 5.19
N THR A 88 -10.37 16.41 4.06
CA THR A 88 -8.92 16.41 3.90
C THR A 88 -8.22 17.30 4.90
N ARG A 89 -8.82 18.46 5.20
CA ARG A 89 -8.22 19.39 6.16
C ARG A 89 -8.10 18.75 7.53
N GLU A 90 -9.15 18.10 7.99
CA GLU A 90 -9.13 17.44 9.28
C GLU A 90 -8.07 16.34 9.32
N ALA A 91 -7.97 15.58 8.23
CA ALA A 91 -6.98 14.53 8.13
C ALA A 91 -5.56 15.08 8.19
N MET A 92 -5.32 16.23 7.52
CA MET A 92 -4.01 16.87 7.54
C MET A 92 -3.64 17.39 8.93
N VAL A 93 -4.59 17.98 9.64
CA VAL A 93 -4.37 18.43 11.02
C VAL A 93 -3.98 17.25 11.90
N ALA A 94 -4.72 16.15 11.78
CA ALA A 94 -4.43 14.95 12.56
C ALA A 94 -3.03 14.42 12.24
N LEU A 95 -2.69 14.38 10.96
CA LEU A 95 -1.39 13.88 10.53
C LEU A 95 -0.25 14.74 11.08
N LEU A 96 -0.38 16.03 10.98
CA LEU A 96 0.64 16.95 11.50
C LEU A 96 0.77 16.86 13.01
N SER A 97 -0.34 16.62 13.70
CA SER A 97 -0.35 16.46 15.15
C SER A 97 0.39 15.21 15.61
N LEU A 98 0.43 14.18 14.74
CA LEU A 98 1.15 12.94 15.05
C LEU A 98 2.65 13.06 14.80
N SER A 99 3.06 14.05 14.04
CA SER A 99 4.47 14.19 13.66
C SER A 99 5.29 14.70 14.84
N GLU A 100 6.40 14.04 15.12
CA GLU A 100 7.33 14.50 16.15
C GLU A 100 8.04 15.77 15.73
N ARG A 101 8.18 15.94 14.41
CA ARG A 101 8.83 17.11 13.84
C ARG A 101 7.97 17.63 12.69
N PRO A 102 6.92 18.40 13.01
CA PRO A 102 6.05 18.91 11.96
C PRO A 102 6.80 19.88 11.05
N PRO A 103 6.43 19.94 9.77
CA PRO A 103 7.09 20.83 8.83
C PRO A 103 6.84 22.30 9.18
N ASP A 104 7.82 23.14 8.90
CA ASP A 104 7.63 24.58 9.06
C ASP A 104 6.88 25.14 7.84
N ALA A 105 6.64 26.46 7.85
CA ALA A 105 5.85 27.11 6.80
C ALA A 105 6.49 26.93 5.42
N GLU A 106 7.81 27.04 5.35
CA GLU A 106 8.53 26.90 4.09
C GLU A 106 8.41 25.50 3.54
N GLU A 107 8.59 24.51 4.41
CA GLU A 107 8.41 23.10 4.02
C GLU A 107 6.99 22.81 3.59
N LEU A 108 6.00 23.41 4.27
CA LEU A 108 4.60 23.24 3.88
C LEU A 108 4.33 23.80 2.48
N ASP A 109 4.95 24.92 2.15
CA ASP A 109 4.82 25.48 0.81
C ASP A 109 5.37 24.53 -0.25
N GLU A 110 6.51 23.90 0.05
CA GLU A 110 7.12 22.91 -0.85
C GLU A 110 6.22 21.70 -1.01
N ILE A 111 5.67 21.22 0.08
CA ILE A 111 4.76 20.07 0.05
C ILE A 111 3.54 20.38 -0.79
N LEU A 112 2.98 21.56 -0.61
CA LEU A 112 1.81 21.98 -1.38
C LEU A 112 2.13 22.05 -2.87
N ALA A 113 3.31 22.56 -3.21
CA ALA A 113 3.74 22.62 -4.60
C ALA A 113 3.88 21.22 -5.21
N GLU A 114 4.44 20.28 -4.45
CA GLU A 114 4.56 18.90 -4.89
C GLU A 114 3.19 18.26 -5.11
N ALA A 115 2.26 18.53 -4.20
CA ALA A 115 0.91 17.97 -4.30
C ALA A 115 0.20 18.48 -5.55
N ARG A 116 0.36 19.77 -5.84
CA ARG A 116 -0.24 20.36 -7.03
C ARG A 116 0.38 19.80 -8.31
N ALA A 117 1.70 19.61 -8.31
CA ALA A 117 2.39 19.05 -9.46
C ALA A 117 1.96 17.60 -9.70
N ALA A 118 1.84 16.82 -8.64
CA ALA A 118 1.41 15.43 -8.74
C ALA A 118 0.01 15.34 -9.32
N ARG A 119 -0.89 16.23 -8.89
CA ARG A 119 -2.26 16.23 -9.37
C ARG A 119 -2.34 16.58 -10.85
N ARG A 120 -1.52 17.53 -11.31
CA ARG A 120 -1.51 17.91 -12.72
C ARG A 120 -0.94 16.81 -13.60
N GLY A 121 0.10 16.15 -13.15
CA GLY A 121 0.80 15.15 -13.96
C GLY A 121 0.35 13.71 -13.74
N GLY A 122 -0.33 13.45 -12.65
CA GLY A 122 -0.55 12.09 -12.18
C GLY A 122 -1.86 11.45 -12.51
N ARG A 123 -2.70 12.09 -13.19
CA ARG A 123 -4.00 11.50 -13.44
C ARG A 123 -4.07 10.16 -13.99
#